data_27c247927f846e049f5352329ced9698
#
_entry.id   27c247927f846e049f5352329ced9698
#
_cell.length_a   1.000
_cell.length_b   1.000
_cell.length_c   1.000
_cell.angle_alpha   90.00
_cell.angle_beta   90.00
_cell.angle_gamma   90.00
#
_symmetry.space_group_name_H-M   'P 1'
#
loop_
_entity.id
_entity.type
_entity.pdbx_description
1 polymer ?
#
loop_
_entity_poly.entity_id
_entity_poly.type
_entity_poly.pdbx_seq_one_letter_code
_entity_poly.pdbx_strand_id
1 'polypeptide(L)'
;MASVKRNFLFNILLVTSNIVFPVLVFPYIARILGPQGLGNAHFALQFSKYFVTTASLGIPIYGLREVAKVKNHKAKLSKLVSELLLLNIITAFLSFGVYAIVLYSSGTLAQNFDLFAIASLQVLLGFLAIDWLFAGLEDFKIITVRSLTIRLITVLFLLFFVKTKNDVFPYLLISILSILLGHLWNLFYATTKVKFSFKNLNISAHLKPIFIIFLMNLCIAMYTIFDTVWVGFLSTATAVGMYISAVKLSKIGIPIVSALGTVLLPRSARTFAANINNPIHLQTSFNFIVDLAVPIGVGMFLLAPELLFVFSGAAFSDALIAMRLLSFLPLFIGLSNLFGMQILSASGNDKLVLKSVFIGMLINVVLNVILVPKFAHNGAALAIVITEGIVTLVTFYFAFKKFAIRFNTKRFARDFAACVTFLPLIWLFKTYLTSPSLIIVGSLTACAIIYLSLQHFWFKNEFVNQAIVTVKKKLNK
;
A
#
# COMPACT_ATOMS: atom_id res chain seq x y z
N MET A 1 -5.90 19.62 23.94
CA MET A 1 -5.42 18.34 23.38
C MET A 1 -6.62 17.52 22.92
N ALA A 2 -6.67 17.10 21.65
CA ALA A 2 -7.71 16.19 21.21
C ALA A 2 -7.58 14.88 21.99
N SER A 3 -8.68 14.33 22.50
CA SER A 3 -8.65 13.03 23.19
C SER A 3 -8.00 11.97 22.32
N VAL A 4 -7.08 11.19 22.85
CA VAL A 4 -6.40 10.06 22.16
C VAL A 4 -7.42 9.14 21.49
N LYS A 5 -8.57 8.92 22.14
CA LYS A 5 -9.70 8.14 21.58
C LYS A 5 -10.26 8.78 20.29
N ARG A 6 -10.37 10.10 20.23
CA ARG A 6 -10.89 10.82 19.06
C ARG A 6 -9.91 10.76 17.89
N ASN A 7 -8.63 10.96 18.14
CA ASN A 7 -7.60 10.83 17.12
C ASN A 7 -7.52 9.40 16.56
N PHE A 8 -7.64 8.39 17.42
CA PHE A 8 -7.70 7.00 17.02
C PHE A 8 -8.91 6.72 16.10
N LEU A 9 -10.10 7.24 16.45
CA LEU A 9 -11.29 7.09 15.61
C LEU A 9 -11.11 7.75 14.23
N PHE A 10 -10.57 8.96 14.17
CA PHE A 10 -10.30 9.62 12.90
C PHE A 10 -9.27 8.87 12.07
N ASN A 11 -8.24 8.32 12.69
CA ASN A 11 -7.26 7.50 11.98
C ASN A 11 -7.88 6.21 11.41
N ILE A 12 -8.75 5.53 12.16
CA ILE A 12 -9.49 4.37 11.66
C ILE A 12 -10.36 4.77 10.46
N LEU A 13 -11.12 5.84 10.55
CA LEU A 13 -11.95 6.34 9.45
C LEU A 13 -11.10 6.66 8.21
N LEU A 14 -9.94 7.28 8.40
CA LEU A 14 -9.00 7.57 7.32
C LEU A 14 -8.50 6.28 6.65
N VAL A 15 -8.02 5.32 7.44
CA VAL A 15 -7.49 4.04 6.93
C VAL A 15 -8.58 3.24 6.22
N THR A 16 -9.77 3.15 6.82
CA THR A 16 -10.92 2.46 6.22
C THR A 16 -11.31 3.13 4.90
N SER A 17 -11.36 4.46 4.86
CA SER A 17 -11.67 5.18 3.63
C SER A 17 -10.64 4.97 2.52
N ASN A 18 -9.35 4.79 2.87
CA ASN A 18 -8.29 4.47 1.90
C ASN A 18 -8.52 3.14 1.17
N ILE A 19 -9.28 2.23 1.78
CA ILE A 19 -9.63 0.92 1.20
C ILE A 19 -10.97 1.01 0.47
N VAL A 20 -11.99 1.55 1.15
CA VAL A 20 -13.38 1.53 0.66
C VAL A 20 -13.54 2.37 -0.62
N PHE A 21 -13.00 3.58 -0.68
CA PHE A 21 -13.16 4.44 -1.85
C PHE A 21 -12.59 3.84 -3.15
N PRO A 22 -11.34 3.34 -3.19
CA PRO A 22 -10.83 2.65 -4.37
C PRO A 22 -11.68 1.43 -4.76
N VAL A 23 -12.15 0.64 -3.79
CA VAL A 23 -12.99 -0.54 -4.06
C VAL A 23 -14.32 -0.16 -4.70
N LEU A 24 -14.91 0.97 -4.32
CA LEU A 24 -16.18 1.45 -4.90
C LEU A 24 -16.00 2.11 -6.28
N VAL A 25 -14.96 2.92 -6.43
CA VAL A 25 -14.77 3.76 -7.63
C VAL A 25 -14.09 3.00 -8.77
N PHE A 26 -13.13 2.13 -8.44
CA PHE A 26 -12.34 1.44 -9.45
C PHE A 26 -13.20 0.57 -10.40
N PRO A 27 -14.21 -0.20 -9.95
CA PRO A 27 -15.07 -0.97 -10.82
C PRO A 27 -15.78 -0.14 -11.88
N TYR A 28 -16.23 1.05 -11.51
CA TYR A 28 -16.84 1.99 -12.42
C TYR A 28 -15.86 2.45 -13.50
N ILE A 29 -14.71 2.95 -13.09
CA ILE A 29 -13.68 3.49 -13.99
C ILE A 29 -13.10 2.40 -14.91
N ALA A 30 -12.82 1.20 -14.35
CA ALA A 30 -12.26 0.09 -15.14
C ALA A 30 -13.20 -0.34 -16.26
N ARG A 31 -14.52 -0.41 -16.00
CA ARG A 31 -15.50 -0.79 -17.01
C ARG A 31 -15.68 0.25 -18.11
N ILE A 32 -15.58 1.54 -17.76
CA ILE A 32 -15.73 2.62 -18.73
C ILE A 32 -14.49 2.75 -19.59
N LEU A 33 -13.32 2.93 -18.98
CA LEU A 33 -12.09 3.19 -19.72
C LEU A 33 -11.52 1.93 -20.39
N GLY A 34 -11.88 0.75 -19.91
CA GLY A 34 -11.30 -0.51 -20.35
C GLY A 34 -9.82 -0.65 -20.02
N PRO A 35 -9.18 -1.79 -20.39
CA PRO A 35 -7.81 -2.07 -20.04
C PRO A 35 -6.81 -1.05 -20.61
N GLN A 36 -6.98 -0.64 -21.86
CA GLN A 36 -6.07 0.29 -22.53
C GLN A 36 -6.13 1.69 -21.92
N GLY A 37 -7.35 2.25 -21.77
CA GLY A 37 -7.50 3.60 -21.20
C GLY A 37 -7.04 3.66 -19.75
N LEU A 38 -7.41 2.66 -18.94
CA LEU A 38 -6.95 2.52 -17.58
C LEU A 38 -5.43 2.39 -17.50
N GLY A 39 -4.82 1.64 -18.42
CA GLY A 39 -3.39 1.44 -18.52
C GLY A 39 -2.64 2.72 -18.81
N ASN A 40 -3.07 3.48 -19.82
CA ASN A 40 -2.48 4.79 -20.16
C ASN A 40 -2.50 5.75 -18.97
N ALA A 41 -3.65 5.90 -18.31
CA ALA A 41 -3.77 6.77 -17.15
C ALA A 41 -2.87 6.31 -15.99
N HIS A 42 -2.87 5.02 -15.68
CA HIS A 42 -2.06 4.51 -14.56
C HIS A 42 -0.57 4.48 -14.87
N PHE A 43 -0.16 4.30 -16.11
CA PHE A 43 1.25 4.45 -16.49
C PHE A 43 1.72 5.87 -16.19
N ALA A 44 1.00 6.90 -16.65
CA ALA A 44 1.34 8.29 -16.38
C ALA A 44 1.34 8.60 -14.87
N LEU A 45 0.33 8.13 -14.12
CA LEU A 45 0.24 8.33 -12.67
C LEU A 45 1.37 7.65 -11.89
N GLN A 46 1.74 6.42 -12.22
CA GLN A 46 2.79 5.72 -11.49
C GLN A 46 4.19 6.20 -11.88
N PHE A 47 4.39 6.54 -13.14
CA PHE A 47 5.63 7.16 -13.59
C PHE A 47 5.89 8.48 -12.86
N SER A 48 4.93 9.40 -12.84
CA SER A 48 5.08 10.67 -12.13
C SER A 48 5.16 10.47 -10.60
N LYS A 49 4.43 9.51 -10.03
CA LYS A 49 4.49 9.19 -8.59
C LYS A 49 5.89 8.73 -8.16
N TYR A 50 6.63 8.03 -9.01
CA TYR A 50 8.01 7.68 -8.75
C TYR A 50 8.87 8.94 -8.55
N PHE A 51 8.71 9.95 -9.41
CA PHE A 51 9.40 11.24 -9.29
C PHE A 51 8.93 12.04 -8.06
N VAL A 52 7.66 11.97 -7.69
CA VAL A 52 7.17 12.55 -6.42
C VAL A 52 7.85 11.90 -5.22
N THR A 53 8.04 10.57 -5.26
CA THR A 53 8.71 9.84 -4.17
C THR A 53 10.18 10.22 -4.07
N THR A 54 10.87 10.39 -5.20
CA THR A 54 12.26 10.89 -5.22
C THR A 54 12.35 12.33 -4.74
N ALA A 55 11.43 13.21 -5.18
CA ALA A 55 11.38 14.61 -4.76
C ALA A 55 11.16 14.76 -3.24
N SER A 56 10.34 13.89 -2.64
CA SER A 56 10.03 13.96 -1.21
C SER A 56 11.22 13.61 -0.30
N LEU A 57 12.29 13.00 -0.81
CA LEU A 57 13.54 12.65 -0.09
C LEU A 57 13.35 11.94 1.27
N GLY A 58 12.18 11.36 1.56
CA GLY A 58 11.87 10.79 2.89
C GLY A 58 11.45 11.82 3.95
N ILE A 59 11.24 13.08 3.55
CA ILE A 59 10.70 14.16 4.42
C ILE A 59 9.43 13.73 5.15
N PRO A 60 8.47 13.00 4.55
CA PRO A 60 7.26 12.60 5.27
C PRO A 60 7.53 11.82 6.57
N ILE A 61 8.49 10.91 6.59
CA ILE A 61 8.83 10.13 7.79
C ILE A 61 9.71 10.95 8.74
N TYR A 62 10.70 11.64 8.21
CA TYR A 62 11.61 12.48 8.99
C TYR A 62 10.85 13.65 9.63
N GLY A 63 10.08 14.39 8.84
CA GLY A 63 9.31 15.54 9.30
C GLY A 63 8.30 15.20 10.39
N LEU A 64 7.59 14.06 10.24
CA LEU A 64 6.68 13.57 11.28
C LEU A 64 7.39 13.41 12.62
N ARG A 65 8.58 12.77 12.62
CA ARG A 65 9.39 12.55 13.85
C ARG A 65 9.89 13.86 14.46
N GLU A 66 10.41 14.77 13.65
CA GLU A 66 10.97 16.03 14.12
C GLU A 66 9.89 17.00 14.60
N VAL A 67 8.75 17.08 13.90
CA VAL A 67 7.59 17.88 14.34
C VAL A 67 7.09 17.40 15.70
N ALA A 68 6.97 16.10 15.91
CA ALA A 68 6.55 15.54 17.21
C ALA A 68 7.45 15.97 18.37
N LYS A 69 8.78 16.13 18.13
CA LYS A 69 9.73 16.61 19.15
C LYS A 69 9.55 18.10 19.50
N VAL A 70 9.17 18.93 18.53
CA VAL A 70 9.11 20.41 18.69
C VAL A 70 7.70 20.96 18.73
N LYS A 71 6.66 20.12 18.72
CA LYS A 71 5.25 20.53 18.62
C LYS A 71 4.79 21.59 19.64
N ASN A 72 5.42 21.62 20.82
CA ASN A 72 5.10 22.55 21.90
C ASN A 72 5.83 23.92 21.76
N HIS A 73 6.77 24.07 20.82
CA HIS A 73 7.58 25.27 20.64
C HIS A 73 7.34 25.91 19.28
N LYS A 74 6.38 26.85 19.20
CA LYS A 74 5.94 27.48 17.93
C LYS A 74 7.09 28.02 17.06
N ALA A 75 8.09 28.68 17.65
CA ALA A 75 9.21 29.22 16.89
C ALA A 75 10.08 28.12 16.25
N LYS A 76 10.42 27.07 17.01
CA LYS A 76 11.19 25.92 16.52
C LYS A 76 10.41 25.14 15.47
N LEU A 77 9.11 24.97 15.69
CA LEU A 77 8.21 24.31 14.74
C LEU A 77 8.16 25.07 13.41
N SER A 78 7.95 26.38 13.46
CA SER A 78 7.91 27.23 12.25
C SER A 78 9.23 27.20 11.48
N LYS A 79 10.37 27.24 12.17
CA LYS A 79 11.69 27.12 11.55
C LYS A 79 11.87 25.75 10.88
N LEU A 80 11.62 24.64 11.60
CA LEU A 80 11.73 23.30 11.10
C LEU A 80 10.86 23.08 9.84
N VAL A 81 9.61 23.51 9.90
CA VAL A 81 8.68 23.35 8.76
C VAL A 81 9.15 24.17 7.55
N SER A 82 9.66 25.38 7.76
CA SER A 82 10.23 26.21 6.67
C SER A 82 11.48 25.58 6.05
N GLU A 83 12.38 24.99 6.89
CA GLU A 83 13.58 24.29 6.42
C GLU A 83 13.22 23.07 5.55
N LEU A 84 12.31 22.22 6.02
CA LEU A 84 11.88 21.04 5.30
C LEU A 84 11.08 21.38 4.03
N LEU A 85 10.24 22.42 4.09
CA LEU A 85 9.50 22.90 2.92
C LEU A 85 10.44 23.42 1.84
N LEU A 86 11.42 24.25 2.20
CA LEU A 86 12.41 24.77 1.23
C LEU A 86 13.22 23.64 0.61
N LEU A 87 13.66 22.67 1.39
CA LEU A 87 14.33 21.48 0.89
C LEU A 87 13.45 20.73 -0.12
N ASN A 88 12.17 20.53 0.22
CA ASN A 88 11.23 19.82 -0.64
C ASN A 88 10.91 20.62 -1.93
N ILE A 89 10.87 21.94 -1.88
CA ILE A 89 10.75 22.80 -3.07
C ILE A 89 11.93 22.56 -4.00
N ILE A 90 13.17 22.66 -3.51
CA ILE A 90 14.38 22.47 -4.31
C ILE A 90 14.36 21.09 -4.97
N THR A 91 14.09 20.05 -4.20
CA THR A 91 14.10 18.67 -4.73
C THR A 91 12.94 18.39 -5.68
N ALA A 92 11.76 19.02 -5.48
CA ALA A 92 10.65 18.92 -6.41
C ALA A 92 10.98 19.54 -7.77
N PHE A 93 11.60 20.73 -7.79
CA PHE A 93 12.04 21.36 -9.04
C PHE A 93 13.12 20.57 -9.74
N LEU A 94 14.11 20.03 -9.01
CA LEU A 94 15.14 19.15 -9.59
C LEU A 94 14.53 17.87 -10.18
N SER A 95 13.62 17.23 -9.42
CA SER A 95 12.92 16.03 -9.87
C SER A 95 12.02 16.29 -11.08
N PHE A 96 11.35 17.46 -11.12
CA PHE A 96 10.55 17.90 -12.26
C PHE A 96 11.43 18.15 -13.50
N GLY A 97 12.61 18.76 -13.34
CA GLY A 97 13.56 18.94 -14.44
C GLY A 97 13.99 17.60 -15.04
N VAL A 98 14.35 16.63 -14.21
CA VAL A 98 14.67 15.26 -14.68
C VAL A 98 13.46 14.60 -15.34
N TYR A 99 12.27 14.73 -14.75
CA TYR A 99 11.03 14.22 -15.35
C TYR A 99 10.79 14.81 -16.75
N ALA A 100 10.94 16.12 -16.91
CA ALA A 100 10.78 16.80 -18.19
C ALA A 100 11.80 16.31 -19.23
N ILE A 101 13.07 16.17 -18.85
CA ILE A 101 14.10 15.63 -19.75
C ILE A 101 13.72 14.23 -20.23
N VAL A 102 13.30 13.33 -19.31
CA VAL A 102 12.90 11.97 -19.66
C VAL A 102 11.64 11.97 -20.54
N LEU A 103 10.66 12.85 -20.26
CA LEU A 103 9.44 12.98 -21.06
C LEU A 103 9.74 13.38 -22.52
N TYR A 104 10.60 14.37 -22.71
CA TYR A 104 10.96 14.83 -24.06
C TYR A 104 11.91 13.89 -24.81
N SER A 105 12.75 13.13 -24.11
CA SER A 105 13.71 12.22 -24.73
C SER A 105 13.14 10.83 -25.06
N SER A 106 12.00 10.46 -24.47
CA SER A 106 11.43 9.11 -24.62
C SER A 106 10.33 9.06 -25.67
N GLY A 107 10.56 8.34 -26.77
CA GLY A 107 9.55 8.10 -27.81
C GLY A 107 8.30 7.36 -27.30
N THR A 108 8.45 6.50 -26.29
CA THR A 108 7.31 5.78 -25.69
C THR A 108 6.38 6.74 -24.95
N LEU A 109 6.92 7.73 -24.23
CA LEU A 109 6.12 8.70 -23.48
C LEU A 109 5.49 9.74 -24.44
N ALA A 110 6.16 10.05 -25.54
CA ALA A 110 5.66 10.99 -26.56
C ALA A 110 4.33 10.56 -27.18
N GLN A 111 4.04 9.25 -27.25
CA GLN A 111 2.76 8.74 -27.79
C GLN A 111 1.54 9.20 -26.97
N ASN A 112 1.69 9.50 -25.70
CA ASN A 112 0.63 9.98 -24.81
C ASN A 112 1.12 11.23 -24.06
N PHE A 113 1.81 12.13 -24.74
CA PHE A 113 2.45 13.31 -24.14
C PHE A 113 1.53 14.07 -23.20
N ASP A 114 0.30 14.33 -23.62
CA ASP A 114 -0.69 15.10 -22.83
C ASP A 114 -0.96 14.48 -21.46
N LEU A 115 -1.03 13.13 -21.39
CA LEU A 115 -1.26 12.43 -20.13
C LEU A 115 -0.03 12.56 -19.19
N PHE A 116 1.18 12.45 -19.73
CA PHE A 116 2.38 12.62 -18.92
C PHE A 116 2.64 14.09 -18.56
N ALA A 117 2.32 15.02 -19.46
CA ALA A 117 2.43 16.46 -19.19
C ALA A 117 1.51 16.88 -18.03
N ILE A 118 0.25 16.43 -18.02
CA ILE A 118 -0.63 16.74 -16.90
C ILE A 118 -0.22 16.01 -15.61
N ALA A 119 0.28 14.78 -15.71
CA ALA A 119 0.79 14.03 -14.57
C ALA A 119 2.04 14.68 -13.94
N SER A 120 2.80 15.47 -14.70
CA SER A 120 3.96 16.21 -14.18
C SER A 120 3.60 17.23 -13.10
N LEU A 121 2.37 17.74 -13.09
CA LEU A 121 1.89 18.68 -12.07
C LEU A 121 1.98 18.10 -10.66
N GLN A 122 1.77 16.79 -10.47
CA GLN A 122 1.95 16.19 -9.14
C GLN A 122 3.43 16.15 -8.72
N VAL A 123 4.38 16.10 -9.66
CA VAL A 123 5.82 16.18 -9.36
C VAL A 123 6.19 17.62 -8.99
N LEU A 124 5.80 18.58 -9.82
CA LEU A 124 6.10 19.98 -9.63
C LEU A 124 5.53 20.52 -8.31
N LEU A 125 4.29 20.14 -8.00
CA LEU A 125 3.58 20.63 -6.81
C LEU A 125 3.63 19.63 -5.63
N GLY A 126 4.42 18.57 -5.74
CA GLY A 126 4.59 17.54 -4.71
C GLY A 126 5.13 18.09 -3.38
N PHE A 127 5.86 19.21 -3.41
CA PHE A 127 6.35 19.89 -2.20
C PHE A 127 5.22 20.40 -1.28
N LEU A 128 4.00 20.55 -1.80
CA LEU A 128 2.81 20.91 -1.02
C LEU A 128 2.25 19.77 -0.18
N ALA A 129 2.79 18.55 -0.33
CA ALA A 129 2.39 17.36 0.42
C ALA A 129 2.92 17.39 1.86
N ILE A 130 2.36 18.28 2.70
CA ILE A 130 2.79 18.52 4.09
C ILE A 130 1.93 17.78 5.13
N ASP A 131 1.35 16.62 4.76
CA ASP A 131 0.55 15.76 5.68
C ASP A 131 1.33 15.38 6.94
N TRP A 132 2.65 15.22 6.82
CA TRP A 132 3.56 14.91 7.91
C TRP A 132 3.55 15.93 9.04
N LEU A 133 3.25 17.22 8.74
CA LEU A 133 3.10 18.26 9.75
C LEU A 133 1.92 17.94 10.67
N PHE A 134 0.75 17.64 10.09
CA PHE A 134 -0.47 17.38 10.87
C PHE A 134 -0.40 16.05 11.59
N ALA A 135 0.22 15.03 10.97
CA ALA A 135 0.48 13.75 11.62
C ALA A 135 1.43 13.90 12.83
N GLY A 136 2.49 14.71 12.70
CA GLY A 136 3.40 15.05 13.80
C GLY A 136 2.77 15.88 14.91
N LEU A 137 1.81 16.75 14.57
CA LEU A 137 0.98 17.50 15.53
C LEU A 137 -0.15 16.65 16.13
N GLU A 138 -0.33 15.39 15.69
CA GLU A 138 -1.42 14.49 16.08
C GLU A 138 -2.82 15.05 15.73
N ASP A 139 -2.92 15.89 14.69
CA ASP A 139 -4.18 16.50 14.24
C ASP A 139 -4.83 15.67 13.12
N PHE A 140 -5.17 14.42 13.45
CA PHE A 140 -5.77 13.47 12.50
C PHE A 140 -7.17 13.88 12.03
N LYS A 141 -7.89 14.73 12.79
CA LYS A 141 -9.20 15.24 12.38
C LYS A 141 -9.13 15.93 11.04
N ILE A 142 -8.15 16.82 10.84
CA ILE A 142 -7.99 17.60 9.62
C ILE A 142 -7.65 16.72 8.43
N ILE A 143 -6.67 15.81 8.61
CA ILE A 143 -6.28 14.86 7.56
C ILE A 143 -7.50 14.06 7.12
N THR A 144 -8.31 13.59 8.07
CA THR A 144 -9.47 12.73 7.79
C THR A 144 -10.59 13.52 7.10
N VAL A 145 -11.00 14.67 7.66
CA VAL A 145 -12.08 15.48 7.08
C VAL A 145 -11.73 15.90 5.67
N ARG A 146 -10.55 16.49 5.48
CA ARG A 146 -10.05 16.87 4.14
C ARG A 146 -10.09 15.68 3.17
N SER A 147 -9.50 14.53 3.57
CA SER A 147 -9.39 13.38 2.69
C SER A 147 -10.76 12.83 2.29
N LEU A 148 -11.71 12.78 3.23
CA LEU A 148 -13.07 12.32 2.95
C LEU A 148 -13.81 13.31 2.02
N THR A 149 -13.73 14.61 2.31
CA THR A 149 -14.38 15.64 1.48
C THR A 149 -13.86 15.60 0.04
N ILE A 150 -12.53 15.58 -0.15
CA ILE A 150 -11.95 15.57 -1.48
C ILE A 150 -12.30 14.28 -2.23
N ARG A 151 -12.31 13.13 -1.56
CA ARG A 151 -12.72 11.88 -2.19
C ARG A 151 -14.17 11.90 -2.65
N LEU A 152 -15.08 12.39 -1.82
CA LEU A 152 -16.49 12.53 -2.21
C LEU A 152 -16.63 13.43 -3.44
N ILE A 153 -15.97 14.58 -3.43
CA ILE A 153 -15.96 15.50 -4.58
C ILE A 153 -15.37 14.79 -5.81
N THR A 154 -14.24 14.12 -5.66
CA THR A 154 -13.59 13.37 -6.76
C THR A 154 -14.54 12.33 -7.36
N VAL A 155 -15.22 11.54 -6.53
CA VAL A 155 -16.17 10.52 -7.00
C VAL A 155 -17.29 11.18 -7.80
N LEU A 156 -17.87 12.26 -7.30
CA LEU A 156 -18.92 13.01 -8.02
C LEU A 156 -18.41 13.47 -9.40
N PHE A 157 -17.24 14.11 -9.44
CA PHE A 157 -16.66 14.55 -10.72
C PHE A 157 -16.38 13.40 -11.68
N LEU A 158 -15.86 12.27 -11.18
CA LEU A 158 -15.61 11.09 -12.00
C LEU A 158 -16.92 10.53 -12.60
N LEU A 159 -18.00 10.46 -11.80
CA LEU A 159 -19.31 10.01 -12.26
C LEU A 159 -19.93 10.96 -13.31
N PHE A 160 -19.67 12.27 -13.22
CA PHE A 160 -20.21 13.26 -14.16
C PHE A 160 -19.42 13.33 -15.46
N PHE A 161 -18.08 13.26 -15.40
CA PHE A 161 -17.21 13.57 -16.53
C PHE A 161 -16.56 12.36 -17.20
N VAL A 162 -16.58 11.16 -16.58
CA VAL A 162 -15.98 9.95 -17.15
C VAL A 162 -17.09 8.97 -17.51
N LYS A 163 -17.51 8.97 -18.79
CA LYS A 163 -18.65 8.17 -19.29
C LYS A 163 -18.29 7.30 -20.49
N THR A 164 -17.20 7.60 -21.17
CA THR A 164 -16.79 6.92 -22.40
C THR A 164 -15.34 6.41 -22.31
N LYS A 165 -14.98 5.50 -23.21
CA LYS A 165 -13.60 4.96 -23.28
C LYS A 165 -12.55 6.05 -23.61
N ASN A 166 -12.98 7.16 -24.22
CA ASN A 166 -12.10 8.25 -24.61
C ASN A 166 -11.82 9.23 -23.46
N ASP A 167 -12.52 9.12 -22.32
CA ASP A 167 -12.39 10.04 -21.19
C ASP A 167 -11.18 9.74 -20.29
N VAL A 168 -10.09 9.25 -20.89
CA VAL A 168 -8.83 8.97 -20.18
C VAL A 168 -8.22 10.26 -19.63
N PHE A 169 -8.18 11.33 -20.44
CA PHE A 169 -7.66 12.63 -20.03
C PHE A 169 -8.50 13.27 -18.90
N PRO A 170 -9.84 13.38 -18.98
CA PRO A 170 -10.68 13.81 -17.88
C PRO A 170 -10.46 13.00 -16.59
N TYR A 171 -10.37 11.66 -16.69
CA TYR A 171 -10.08 10.81 -15.54
C TYR A 171 -8.76 11.17 -14.86
N LEU A 172 -7.71 11.32 -15.65
CA LEU A 172 -6.38 11.66 -15.15
C LEU A 172 -6.36 13.07 -14.55
N LEU A 173 -6.94 14.05 -15.23
CA LEU A 173 -7.05 15.43 -14.78
C LEU A 173 -7.75 15.52 -13.42
N ILE A 174 -8.94 14.90 -13.28
CA ILE A 174 -9.70 14.88 -12.03
C ILE A 174 -8.87 14.21 -10.91
N SER A 175 -8.18 13.12 -11.23
CA SER A 175 -7.34 12.40 -10.26
C SER A 175 -6.19 13.29 -9.74
N ILE A 176 -5.51 14.01 -10.62
CA ILE A 176 -4.41 14.90 -10.26
C ILE A 176 -4.94 16.14 -9.52
N LEU A 177 -6.01 16.77 -10.01
CA LEU A 177 -6.61 17.91 -9.33
C LEU A 177 -7.07 17.57 -7.92
N SER A 178 -7.59 16.36 -7.69
CA SER A 178 -7.97 15.92 -6.36
C SER A 178 -6.77 15.83 -5.39
N ILE A 179 -5.61 15.37 -5.88
CA ILE A 179 -4.37 15.36 -5.11
C ILE A 179 -3.92 16.79 -4.79
N LEU A 180 -3.89 17.66 -5.80
CA LEU A 180 -3.46 19.05 -5.66
C LEU A 180 -4.38 19.85 -4.74
N LEU A 181 -5.69 19.69 -4.85
CA LEU A 181 -6.65 20.32 -3.93
C LEU A 181 -6.40 19.88 -2.48
N GLY A 182 -6.05 18.61 -2.27
CA GLY A 182 -5.64 18.11 -0.97
C GLY A 182 -4.39 18.79 -0.42
N HIS A 183 -3.41 19.00 -1.27
CA HIS A 183 -2.17 19.67 -0.90
C HIS A 183 -2.38 21.17 -0.64
N LEU A 184 -3.18 21.85 -1.45
CA LEU A 184 -3.53 23.26 -1.24
C LEU A 184 -4.31 23.46 0.05
N TRP A 185 -5.25 22.57 0.37
CA TRP A 185 -5.96 22.61 1.66
C TRP A 185 -4.98 22.47 2.83
N ASN A 186 -4.02 21.56 2.73
CA ASN A 186 -2.97 21.41 3.74
C ASN A 186 -2.17 22.69 3.92
N LEU A 187 -1.72 23.31 2.83
CA LEU A 187 -0.92 24.53 2.88
C LEU A 187 -1.72 25.66 3.56
N PHE A 188 -2.97 25.85 3.13
CA PHE A 188 -3.85 26.87 3.72
C PHE A 188 -4.02 26.66 5.23
N TYR A 189 -4.25 25.40 5.66
CA TYR A 189 -4.39 25.12 7.09
C TYR A 189 -3.05 25.21 7.84
N ALA A 190 -1.93 24.91 7.20
CA ALA A 190 -0.62 25.04 7.82
C ALA A 190 -0.29 26.48 8.21
N THR A 191 -0.76 27.49 7.44
CA THR A 191 -0.55 28.92 7.79
C THR A 191 -1.18 29.30 9.13
N THR A 192 -2.20 28.56 9.59
CA THR A 192 -2.81 28.77 10.91
C THR A 192 -1.96 28.19 12.06
N LYS A 193 -1.06 27.25 11.78
CA LYS A 193 -0.25 26.55 12.78
C LYS A 193 1.18 27.05 12.86
N VAL A 194 1.75 27.42 11.72
CA VAL A 194 3.17 27.80 11.58
C VAL A 194 3.28 29.10 10.78
N LYS A 195 4.27 29.92 11.13
CA LYS A 195 4.66 31.09 10.36
C LYS A 195 5.85 30.72 9.49
N PHE A 196 5.63 30.67 8.18
CA PHE A 196 6.74 30.39 7.24
C PHE A 196 7.73 31.54 7.24
N SER A 197 9.01 31.22 7.43
CA SER A 197 10.13 32.19 7.39
C SER A 197 11.32 31.52 6.74
N PHE A 198 11.83 32.14 5.71
CA PHE A 198 12.97 31.66 4.94
C PHE A 198 14.30 32.35 5.32
N LYS A 199 14.35 32.95 6.54
CA LYS A 199 15.55 33.60 7.08
C LYS A 199 16.27 32.66 8.05
N ASN A 200 17.61 32.64 8.00
CA ASN A 200 18.49 31.90 8.92
C ASN A 200 18.16 30.38 9.01
N LEU A 201 17.90 29.75 7.86
CA LEU A 201 17.63 28.34 7.77
C LEU A 201 18.92 27.50 7.78
N ASN A 202 18.87 26.33 8.42
CA ASN A 202 19.96 25.37 8.46
C ASN A 202 19.54 24.04 7.80
N ILE A 203 19.44 24.04 6.46
CA ILE A 203 19.02 22.87 5.70
C ILE A 203 20.01 21.72 5.80
N SER A 204 21.32 22.02 5.89
CA SER A 204 22.38 21.01 5.92
C SER A 204 22.27 20.03 7.10
N ALA A 205 21.72 20.48 8.22
CA ALA A 205 21.50 19.64 9.40
C ALA A 205 20.53 18.47 9.13
N HIS A 206 19.62 18.63 8.15
CA HIS A 206 18.59 17.65 7.83
C HIS A 206 19.05 16.66 6.76
N LEU A 207 20.05 16.97 5.93
CA LEU A 207 20.41 16.19 4.74
C LEU A 207 20.82 14.75 5.08
N LYS A 208 21.74 14.57 6.04
CA LYS A 208 22.27 13.23 6.40
C LYS A 208 21.18 12.28 6.92
N PRO A 209 20.33 12.64 7.91
CA PRO A 209 19.28 11.74 8.38
C PRO A 209 18.19 11.50 7.34
N ILE A 210 17.85 12.48 6.54
CA ILE A 210 16.85 12.36 5.45
C ILE A 210 17.35 11.40 4.38
N PHE A 211 18.62 11.45 3.99
CA PHE A 211 19.18 10.63 2.92
C PHE A 211 19.09 9.13 3.20
N ILE A 212 19.26 8.70 4.46
CA ILE A 212 19.12 7.28 4.84
C ILE A 212 17.67 6.83 4.64
N ILE A 213 16.71 7.64 5.08
CA ILE A 213 15.27 7.36 4.92
C ILE A 213 14.89 7.35 3.44
N PHE A 214 15.47 8.28 2.66
CA PHE A 214 15.28 8.35 1.22
C PHE A 214 15.71 7.07 0.51
N LEU A 215 16.92 6.56 0.80
CA LEU A 215 17.40 5.32 0.20
C LEU A 215 16.48 4.13 0.50
N MET A 216 15.98 4.02 1.72
CA MET A 216 15.00 2.98 2.06
C MET A 216 13.71 3.11 1.24
N ASN A 217 13.15 4.32 1.19
CA ASN A 217 11.92 4.59 0.44
C ASN A 217 12.11 4.38 -1.07
N LEU A 218 13.26 4.79 -1.61
CA LEU A 218 13.59 4.59 -3.02
C LEU A 218 13.65 3.10 -3.36
N CYS A 219 14.32 2.29 -2.55
CA CYS A 219 14.38 0.84 -2.76
C CYS A 219 12.98 0.21 -2.73
N ILE A 220 12.13 0.60 -1.78
CA ILE A 220 10.75 0.11 -1.69
C ILE A 220 9.94 0.55 -2.91
N ALA A 221 10.05 1.81 -3.33
CA ALA A 221 9.33 2.35 -4.49
C ALA A 221 9.70 1.62 -5.79
N MET A 222 10.97 1.20 -5.93
CA MET A 222 11.46 0.49 -7.12
C MET A 222 10.77 -0.87 -7.36
N TYR A 223 10.28 -1.54 -6.32
CA TYR A 223 9.58 -2.82 -6.51
C TYR A 223 8.09 -2.78 -6.15
N THR A 224 7.57 -1.66 -5.64
CA THR A 224 6.14 -1.55 -5.33
C THR A 224 5.36 -0.63 -6.26
N ILE A 225 6.02 0.35 -6.85
CA ILE A 225 5.46 1.37 -7.74
C ILE A 225 5.98 1.18 -9.17
N PHE A 226 7.27 0.89 -9.30
CA PHE A 226 7.95 0.89 -10.58
C PHE A 226 7.62 -0.34 -11.44
N ASP A 227 7.06 -1.43 -10.86
CA ASP A 227 6.58 -2.58 -11.64
C ASP A 227 5.60 -2.15 -12.75
N THR A 228 4.63 -1.27 -12.41
CA THR A 228 3.68 -0.73 -13.40
C THR A 228 4.40 0.06 -14.50
N VAL A 229 5.47 0.77 -14.13
CA VAL A 229 6.29 1.55 -15.06
C VAL A 229 7.10 0.62 -15.99
N TRP A 230 7.65 -0.48 -15.46
CA TRP A 230 8.29 -1.52 -16.28
C TRP A 230 7.33 -2.09 -17.32
N VAL A 231 6.10 -2.43 -16.92
CA VAL A 231 5.09 -2.93 -17.87
C VAL A 231 4.77 -1.88 -18.93
N GLY A 232 4.72 -0.60 -18.56
CA GLY A 232 4.46 0.50 -19.50
C GLY A 232 5.56 0.70 -20.53
N PHE A 233 6.83 0.57 -20.14
CA PHE A 233 7.98 0.72 -21.05
C PHE A 233 8.28 -0.54 -21.88
N LEU A 234 8.09 -1.72 -21.30
CA LEU A 234 8.52 -3.00 -21.88
C LEU A 234 7.38 -3.79 -22.53
N SER A 235 6.13 -3.30 -22.45
CA SER A 235 4.95 -3.98 -22.98
C SER A 235 3.93 -2.96 -23.54
N THR A 236 2.64 -3.13 -23.25
CA THR A 236 1.56 -2.32 -23.79
C THR A 236 0.74 -1.64 -22.69
N ALA A 237 0.02 -0.57 -23.05
CA ALA A 237 -0.92 0.08 -22.14
C ALA A 237 -2.00 -0.89 -21.63
N THR A 238 -2.49 -1.78 -22.50
CA THR A 238 -3.44 -2.83 -22.11
C THR A 238 -2.86 -3.74 -21.03
N ALA A 239 -1.61 -4.14 -21.16
CA ALA A 239 -0.92 -4.94 -20.13
C ALA A 239 -0.80 -4.17 -18.79
N VAL A 240 -0.54 -2.86 -18.84
CA VAL A 240 -0.57 -2.01 -17.62
C VAL A 240 -1.94 -2.04 -16.96
N GLY A 241 -3.02 -1.89 -17.74
CA GLY A 241 -4.39 -1.95 -17.22
C GLY A 241 -4.73 -3.29 -16.57
N MET A 242 -4.34 -4.42 -17.23
CA MET A 242 -4.48 -5.77 -16.68
C MET A 242 -3.73 -5.92 -15.35
N TYR A 243 -2.46 -5.48 -15.31
CA TYR A 243 -1.63 -5.53 -14.12
C TYR A 243 -2.22 -4.74 -12.95
N ILE A 244 -2.63 -3.50 -13.20
CA ILE A 244 -3.21 -2.62 -12.16
C ILE A 244 -4.50 -3.20 -11.59
N SER A 245 -5.36 -3.80 -12.43
CA SER A 245 -6.58 -4.47 -11.98
C SER A 245 -6.27 -5.59 -10.99
N ALA A 246 -5.35 -6.48 -11.36
CA ALA A 246 -4.94 -7.60 -10.51
C ALA A 246 -4.24 -7.15 -9.21
N VAL A 247 -3.33 -6.17 -9.30
CA VAL A 247 -2.61 -5.63 -8.13
C VAL A 247 -3.55 -4.94 -7.15
N LYS A 248 -4.51 -4.13 -7.63
CA LYS A 248 -5.46 -3.45 -6.73
C LYS A 248 -6.33 -4.43 -5.96
N LEU A 249 -6.80 -5.49 -6.61
CA LEU A 249 -7.55 -6.55 -5.95
C LEU A 249 -6.71 -7.27 -4.89
N SER A 250 -5.53 -7.74 -5.26
CA SER A 250 -4.66 -8.50 -4.35
C SER A 250 -4.25 -7.68 -3.12
N LYS A 251 -4.06 -6.37 -3.27
CA LYS A 251 -3.68 -5.48 -2.16
C LYS A 251 -4.81 -5.18 -1.17
N ILE A 252 -6.07 -5.53 -1.44
CA ILE A 252 -7.18 -5.35 -0.49
C ILE A 252 -6.95 -6.13 0.81
N GLY A 253 -6.35 -7.32 0.74
CA GLY A 253 -6.07 -8.17 1.90
C GLY A 253 -4.93 -7.69 2.79
N ILE A 254 -4.00 -6.89 2.27
CA ILE A 254 -2.77 -6.51 2.98
C ILE A 254 -3.03 -5.73 4.29
N PRO A 255 -3.88 -4.69 4.33
CA PRO A 255 -4.16 -3.96 5.56
C PRO A 255 -4.76 -4.83 6.66
N ILE A 256 -5.59 -5.83 6.30
CA ILE A 256 -6.21 -6.75 7.24
C ILE A 256 -5.13 -7.61 7.90
N VAL A 257 -4.25 -8.20 7.09
CA VAL A 257 -3.15 -9.07 7.55
C VAL A 257 -2.13 -8.30 8.37
N SER A 258 -1.86 -7.03 8.02
CA SER A 258 -0.85 -6.19 8.69
C SER A 258 -1.37 -5.46 9.92
N ALA A 259 -2.68 -5.48 10.19
CA ALA A 259 -3.30 -4.67 11.25
C ALA A 259 -2.72 -4.93 12.64
N LEU A 260 -2.53 -6.20 13.01
CA LEU A 260 -1.97 -6.56 14.32
C LEU A 260 -0.51 -6.12 14.46
N GLY A 261 0.24 -6.15 13.36
CA GLY A 261 1.65 -5.75 13.34
C GLY A 261 1.88 -4.31 13.77
N THR A 262 1.04 -3.40 13.28
CA THR A 262 1.12 -1.97 13.63
C THR A 262 0.82 -1.72 15.11
N VAL A 263 -0.12 -2.47 15.68
CA VAL A 263 -0.50 -2.38 17.11
C VAL A 263 0.59 -2.94 18.02
N LEU A 264 1.24 -4.04 17.61
CA LEU A 264 2.25 -4.72 18.42
C LEU A 264 3.66 -4.14 18.29
N LEU A 265 3.93 -3.30 17.28
CA LEU A 265 5.25 -2.71 17.04
C LEU A 265 5.84 -1.99 18.27
N PRO A 266 5.11 -1.12 19.02
CA PRO A 266 5.66 -0.48 20.22
C PRO A 266 5.95 -1.48 21.34
N ARG A 267 5.19 -2.58 21.42
CA ARG A 267 5.44 -3.66 22.38
C ARG A 267 6.71 -4.41 22.03
N SER A 268 6.91 -4.74 20.75
CA SER A 268 8.12 -5.39 20.26
C SER A 268 9.36 -4.55 20.57
N ALA A 269 9.32 -3.23 20.30
CA ALA A 269 10.43 -2.33 20.60
C ALA A 269 10.80 -2.31 22.09
N ARG A 270 9.80 -2.26 22.98
CA ARG A 270 10.03 -2.32 24.44
C ARG A 270 10.62 -3.67 24.88
N THR A 271 10.15 -4.76 24.30
CA THR A 271 10.61 -6.10 24.66
C THR A 271 12.07 -6.33 24.25
N PHE A 272 12.46 -5.87 23.07
CA PHE A 272 13.85 -5.94 22.61
C PHE A 272 14.77 -5.00 23.41
N ALA A 273 14.29 -3.80 23.79
CA ALA A 273 15.03 -2.90 24.67
C ALA A 273 15.28 -3.51 26.08
N ALA A 274 14.38 -4.37 26.55
CA ALA A 274 14.52 -5.12 27.79
C ALA A 274 15.32 -6.44 27.65
N ASN A 275 15.95 -6.69 26.48
CA ASN A 275 16.70 -7.92 26.17
C ASN A 275 15.91 -9.24 26.36
N ILE A 276 14.58 -9.20 26.20
CA ILE A 276 13.75 -10.39 26.28
C ILE A 276 13.84 -11.13 24.94
N ASN A 277 14.44 -12.30 24.96
CA ASN A 277 14.53 -13.17 23.78
C ASN A 277 13.22 -13.92 23.53
N ASN A 278 12.85 -14.08 22.25
CA ASN A 278 11.70 -14.84 21.78
C ASN A 278 10.35 -14.45 22.47
N PRO A 279 9.92 -13.19 22.39
CA PRO A 279 8.71 -12.75 23.05
C PRO A 279 7.46 -13.38 22.44
N ILE A 280 6.56 -13.86 23.29
CA ILE A 280 5.36 -14.62 22.91
C ILE A 280 4.45 -13.88 21.91
N HIS A 281 4.45 -12.55 21.94
CA HIS A 281 3.65 -11.73 21.02
C HIS A 281 4.10 -11.80 19.55
N LEU A 282 5.38 -12.18 19.28
CA LEU A 282 5.85 -12.41 17.91
C LEU A 282 5.24 -13.69 17.33
N GLN A 283 5.17 -14.76 18.13
CA GLN A 283 4.45 -15.96 17.73
C GLN A 283 2.95 -15.68 17.52
N THR A 284 2.38 -14.82 18.35
CA THR A 284 1.00 -14.34 18.21
C THR A 284 0.80 -13.60 16.89
N SER A 285 1.72 -12.69 16.53
CA SER A 285 1.70 -11.99 15.23
C SER A 285 1.84 -12.95 14.05
N PHE A 286 2.76 -13.90 14.14
CA PHE A 286 2.95 -14.92 13.10
C PHE A 286 1.68 -15.75 12.89
N ASN A 287 1.09 -16.23 13.98
CA ASN A 287 -0.15 -16.98 13.94
C ASN A 287 -1.29 -16.18 13.28
N PHE A 288 -1.47 -14.93 13.68
CA PHE A 288 -2.49 -14.04 13.13
C PHE A 288 -2.32 -13.81 11.63
N ILE A 289 -1.07 -13.56 11.20
CA ILE A 289 -0.75 -13.36 9.78
C ILE A 289 -1.09 -14.61 8.97
N VAL A 290 -0.66 -15.80 9.43
CA VAL A 290 -0.89 -17.07 8.71
C VAL A 290 -2.38 -17.41 8.69
N ASP A 291 -3.07 -17.33 9.85
CA ASP A 291 -4.50 -17.65 9.98
C ASP A 291 -5.39 -16.77 9.06
N LEU A 292 -4.95 -15.56 8.70
CA LEU A 292 -5.71 -14.67 7.81
C LEU A 292 -5.19 -14.70 6.37
N ALA A 293 -3.88 -14.64 6.17
CA ALA A 293 -3.32 -14.50 4.83
C ALA A 293 -3.50 -15.76 3.98
N VAL A 294 -3.42 -16.94 4.57
CA VAL A 294 -3.59 -18.21 3.84
C VAL A 294 -5.01 -18.34 3.30
N PRO A 295 -6.09 -18.24 4.09
CA PRO A 295 -7.45 -18.34 3.54
C PRO A 295 -7.80 -17.20 2.60
N ILE A 296 -7.32 -15.96 2.84
CA ILE A 296 -7.48 -14.84 1.91
C ILE A 296 -6.81 -15.17 0.57
N GLY A 297 -5.55 -15.62 0.57
CA GLY A 297 -4.82 -15.96 -0.64
C GLY A 297 -5.48 -17.09 -1.43
N VAL A 298 -5.85 -18.19 -0.77
CA VAL A 298 -6.54 -19.32 -1.42
C VAL A 298 -7.92 -18.91 -1.95
N GLY A 299 -8.69 -18.15 -1.17
CA GLY A 299 -9.99 -17.63 -1.61
C GLY A 299 -9.87 -16.73 -2.83
N MET A 300 -8.90 -15.80 -2.84
CA MET A 300 -8.62 -14.93 -3.99
C MET A 300 -8.16 -15.72 -5.22
N PHE A 301 -7.35 -16.76 -5.04
CA PHE A 301 -6.89 -17.64 -6.12
C PHE A 301 -8.04 -18.39 -6.78
N LEU A 302 -8.92 -18.99 -5.99
CA LEU A 302 -10.05 -19.80 -6.47
C LEU A 302 -11.18 -18.96 -7.06
N LEU A 303 -11.44 -17.79 -6.49
CA LEU A 303 -12.46 -16.84 -6.95
C LEU A 303 -11.90 -15.77 -7.90
N ALA A 304 -10.67 -15.92 -8.40
CA ALA A 304 -10.03 -14.91 -9.25
C ALA A 304 -10.86 -14.51 -10.47
N PRO A 305 -11.52 -15.44 -11.22
CA PRO A 305 -12.37 -15.07 -12.38
C PRO A 305 -13.54 -14.17 -11.98
N GLU A 306 -14.27 -14.55 -10.93
CA GLU A 306 -15.45 -13.83 -10.45
C GLU A 306 -15.05 -12.46 -9.86
N LEU A 307 -13.97 -12.43 -9.09
CA LEU A 307 -13.43 -11.19 -8.53
C LEU A 307 -13.00 -10.20 -9.61
N LEU A 308 -12.29 -10.65 -10.64
CA LEU A 308 -11.92 -9.80 -11.78
C LEU A 308 -13.15 -9.31 -12.54
N PHE A 309 -14.11 -10.19 -12.79
CA PHE A 309 -15.34 -9.81 -13.49
C PHE A 309 -16.13 -8.75 -12.73
N VAL A 310 -16.35 -8.94 -11.43
CA VAL A 310 -17.11 -7.99 -10.59
C VAL A 310 -16.33 -6.69 -10.39
N PHE A 311 -15.03 -6.77 -10.19
CA PHE A 311 -14.20 -5.60 -9.87
C PHE A 311 -13.79 -4.79 -11.10
N SER A 312 -13.54 -5.43 -12.25
CA SER A 312 -12.99 -4.74 -13.43
C SER A 312 -13.83 -4.94 -14.70
N GLY A 313 -14.65 -5.99 -14.76
CA GLY A 313 -15.46 -6.34 -15.93
C GLY A 313 -14.81 -7.38 -16.83
N ALA A 314 -15.60 -7.88 -17.81
CA ALA A 314 -15.20 -8.97 -18.72
C ALA A 314 -13.95 -8.66 -19.55
N ALA A 315 -13.72 -7.39 -19.89
CA ALA A 315 -12.55 -6.97 -20.67
C ALA A 315 -11.20 -7.21 -19.98
N PHE A 316 -11.21 -7.57 -18.69
CA PHE A 316 -10.00 -7.84 -17.88
C PHE A 316 -9.76 -9.34 -17.65
N SER A 317 -10.42 -10.23 -18.40
CA SER A 317 -10.26 -11.69 -18.29
C SER A 317 -8.80 -12.16 -18.37
N ASP A 318 -8.00 -11.53 -19.23
CA ASP A 318 -6.60 -11.89 -19.45
C ASP A 318 -5.70 -11.61 -18.21
N ALA A 319 -6.17 -10.80 -17.25
CA ALA A 319 -5.50 -10.58 -15.98
C ALA A 319 -5.60 -11.77 -15.00
N LEU A 320 -6.28 -12.87 -15.37
CA LEU A 320 -6.55 -14.01 -14.49
C LEU A 320 -5.28 -14.64 -13.92
N ILE A 321 -4.27 -14.87 -14.76
CA ILE A 321 -2.99 -15.47 -14.31
C ILE A 321 -2.29 -14.52 -13.36
N ALA A 322 -2.21 -13.22 -13.70
CA ALA A 322 -1.64 -12.21 -12.82
C ALA A 322 -2.36 -12.15 -11.47
N MET A 323 -3.70 -12.18 -11.46
CA MET A 323 -4.50 -12.17 -10.23
C MET A 323 -4.23 -13.39 -9.35
N ARG A 324 -4.14 -14.60 -9.94
CA ARG A 324 -3.81 -15.82 -9.22
C ARG A 324 -2.42 -15.79 -8.62
N LEU A 325 -1.41 -15.31 -9.35
CA LEU A 325 -0.06 -15.13 -8.83
C LEU A 325 -0.05 -14.14 -7.65
N LEU A 326 -0.69 -13.01 -7.83
CA LEU A 326 -0.72 -11.92 -6.83
C LEU A 326 -1.57 -12.24 -5.59
N SER A 327 -2.41 -13.29 -5.63
CA SER A 327 -3.23 -13.69 -4.48
C SER A 327 -2.41 -14.06 -3.22
N PHE A 328 -1.14 -14.42 -3.38
CA PHE A 328 -0.23 -14.74 -2.28
C PHE A 328 0.53 -13.52 -1.71
N LEU A 329 0.42 -12.33 -2.31
CA LEU A 329 1.08 -11.13 -1.81
C LEU A 329 0.73 -10.77 -0.36
N PRO A 330 -0.53 -10.86 0.12
CA PRO A 330 -0.85 -10.57 1.51
C PRO A 330 -0.05 -11.42 2.50
N LEU A 331 0.25 -12.67 2.14
CA LEU A 331 1.06 -13.57 2.97
C LEU A 331 2.52 -13.10 3.05
N PHE A 332 3.16 -12.91 1.89
CA PHE A 332 4.57 -12.51 1.86
C PHE A 332 4.76 -11.13 2.50
N ILE A 333 3.93 -10.14 2.17
CA ILE A 333 4.00 -8.80 2.75
C ILE A 333 3.71 -8.83 4.26
N GLY A 334 2.75 -9.63 4.72
CA GLY A 334 2.47 -9.81 6.14
C GLY A 334 3.67 -10.39 6.90
N LEU A 335 4.29 -11.43 6.38
CA LEU A 335 5.47 -12.06 6.99
C LEU A 335 6.72 -11.17 6.91
N SER A 336 6.97 -10.50 5.78
CA SER A 336 8.10 -9.56 5.67
C SER A 336 7.95 -8.38 6.62
N ASN A 337 6.72 -7.92 6.86
CA ASN A 337 6.42 -6.90 7.87
C ASN A 337 6.73 -7.40 9.30
N LEU A 338 6.36 -8.64 9.62
CA LEU A 338 6.71 -9.24 10.91
C LEU A 338 8.22 -9.31 11.10
N PHE A 339 8.95 -9.91 10.17
CA PHE A 339 10.40 -10.10 10.30
C PHE A 339 11.16 -8.78 10.18
N GLY A 340 10.80 -7.92 9.23
CA GLY A 340 11.45 -6.64 8.96
C GLY A 340 11.10 -5.59 10.01
N MET A 341 9.82 -5.29 10.21
CA MET A 341 9.40 -4.16 11.06
C MET A 341 9.30 -4.54 12.53
N GLN A 342 8.57 -5.63 12.87
CA GLN A 342 8.32 -5.97 14.27
C GLN A 342 9.53 -6.62 14.97
N ILE A 343 10.47 -7.21 14.21
CA ILE A 343 11.69 -7.84 14.78
C ILE A 343 12.90 -6.97 14.50
N LEU A 344 13.34 -6.85 13.24
CA LEU A 344 14.61 -6.19 12.92
C LEU A 344 14.57 -4.69 13.19
N SER A 345 13.57 -3.97 12.71
CA SER A 345 13.49 -2.51 12.93
C SER A 345 13.18 -2.18 14.39
N ALA A 346 12.25 -2.93 15.04
CA ALA A 346 11.93 -2.75 16.46
C ALA A 346 13.15 -2.98 17.38
N SER A 347 14.11 -3.79 16.97
CA SER A 347 15.37 -4.05 17.68
C SER A 347 16.52 -3.13 17.24
N GLY A 348 16.26 -2.06 16.48
CA GLY A 348 17.27 -1.10 16.02
C GLY A 348 18.16 -1.60 14.87
N ASN A 349 17.75 -2.65 14.16
CA ASN A 349 18.52 -3.24 13.06
C ASN A 349 18.04 -2.81 11.67
N ASP A 350 17.71 -1.52 11.50
CA ASP A 350 17.19 -0.95 10.24
C ASP A 350 18.14 -1.19 9.05
N LYS A 351 19.46 -1.28 9.29
CA LYS A 351 20.45 -1.61 8.26
C LYS A 351 20.22 -3.00 7.63
N LEU A 352 19.74 -3.98 8.40
CA LEU A 352 19.44 -5.31 7.90
C LEU A 352 18.13 -5.30 7.07
N VAL A 353 17.16 -4.50 7.51
CA VAL A 353 15.93 -4.27 6.72
C VAL A 353 16.28 -3.63 5.39
N LEU A 354 17.09 -2.55 5.39
CA LEU A 354 17.57 -1.90 4.16
C LEU A 354 18.28 -2.89 3.23
N LYS A 355 19.17 -3.73 3.77
CA LYS A 355 19.88 -4.75 2.98
C LYS A 355 18.90 -5.75 2.33
N SER A 356 17.88 -6.19 3.06
CA SER A 356 16.87 -7.12 2.54
C SER A 356 16.06 -6.50 1.40
N VAL A 357 15.62 -5.25 1.59
CA VAL A 357 14.85 -4.49 0.60
C VAL A 357 15.70 -4.17 -0.63
N PHE A 358 16.99 -3.87 -0.45
CA PHE A 358 17.92 -3.61 -1.54
C PHE A 358 18.15 -4.86 -2.40
N ILE A 359 18.31 -6.04 -1.78
CA ILE A 359 18.39 -7.32 -2.49
C ILE A 359 17.10 -7.56 -3.28
N GLY A 360 15.93 -7.33 -2.66
CA GLY A 360 14.64 -7.42 -3.33
C GLY A 360 14.54 -6.50 -4.55
N MET A 361 14.96 -5.24 -4.41
CA MET A 361 14.98 -4.26 -5.50
C MET A 361 15.82 -4.76 -6.69
N LEU A 362 17.04 -5.22 -6.45
CA LEU A 362 17.91 -5.71 -7.53
C LEU A 362 17.28 -6.90 -8.27
N ILE A 363 16.74 -7.85 -7.51
CA ILE A 363 16.08 -9.03 -8.09
C ILE A 363 14.83 -8.61 -8.87
N ASN A 364 14.03 -7.69 -8.34
CA ASN A 364 12.84 -7.19 -9.02
C ASN A 364 13.18 -6.55 -10.37
N VAL A 365 14.19 -5.69 -10.42
CA VAL A 365 14.65 -5.05 -11.66
C VAL A 365 15.06 -6.12 -12.70
N VAL A 366 15.90 -7.07 -12.30
CA VAL A 366 16.34 -8.14 -13.20
C VAL A 366 15.17 -8.98 -13.70
N LEU A 367 14.26 -9.38 -12.80
CA LEU A 367 13.10 -10.17 -13.18
C LEU A 367 12.14 -9.42 -14.11
N ASN A 368 11.88 -8.13 -13.88
CA ASN A 368 11.03 -7.35 -14.75
C ASN A 368 11.63 -7.21 -16.16
N VAL A 369 12.94 -6.91 -16.27
CA VAL A 369 13.62 -6.81 -17.57
C VAL A 369 13.56 -8.12 -18.35
N ILE A 370 13.59 -9.28 -17.67
CA ILE A 370 13.56 -10.60 -18.33
C ILE A 370 12.12 -11.06 -18.62
N LEU A 371 11.21 -10.91 -17.64
CA LEU A 371 9.89 -11.52 -17.69
C LEU A 371 8.83 -10.64 -18.36
N VAL A 372 8.90 -9.32 -18.21
CA VAL A 372 7.89 -8.43 -18.78
C VAL A 372 7.88 -8.45 -20.31
N PRO A 373 9.02 -8.44 -21.04
CA PRO A 373 8.99 -8.56 -22.48
C PRO A 373 8.41 -9.86 -23.01
N LYS A 374 8.50 -10.96 -22.22
CA LYS A 374 8.02 -12.29 -22.61
C LYS A 374 6.57 -12.57 -22.20
N PHE A 375 6.16 -12.08 -21.02
CA PHE A 375 4.90 -12.44 -20.37
C PHE A 375 4.04 -11.22 -20.02
N ALA A 376 4.43 -10.02 -20.44
CA ALA A 376 3.71 -8.77 -20.19
C ALA A 376 3.33 -8.60 -18.70
N HIS A 377 2.07 -8.31 -18.40
CA HIS A 377 1.54 -8.14 -17.04
C HIS A 377 1.70 -9.39 -16.15
N ASN A 378 1.66 -10.59 -16.72
CA ASN A 378 1.90 -11.83 -15.98
C ASN A 378 3.37 -11.94 -15.55
N GLY A 379 4.29 -11.43 -16.37
CA GLY A 379 5.72 -11.34 -16.05
C GLY A 379 5.97 -10.42 -14.85
N ALA A 380 5.36 -9.25 -14.81
CA ALA A 380 5.44 -8.33 -13.68
C ALA A 380 4.81 -8.92 -12.40
N ALA A 381 3.67 -9.61 -12.54
CA ALA A 381 3.03 -10.29 -11.42
C ALA A 381 3.92 -11.38 -10.82
N LEU A 382 4.59 -12.17 -11.66
CA LEU A 382 5.54 -13.18 -11.21
C LEU A 382 6.78 -12.54 -10.57
N ALA A 383 7.31 -11.46 -11.16
CA ALA A 383 8.47 -10.73 -10.65
C ALA A 383 8.23 -10.21 -9.23
N ILE A 384 7.11 -9.55 -8.96
CA ILE A 384 6.82 -9.03 -7.61
C ILE A 384 6.58 -10.14 -6.59
N VAL A 385 5.91 -11.24 -6.97
CA VAL A 385 5.68 -12.36 -6.05
C VAL A 385 7.00 -13.04 -5.65
N ILE A 386 7.90 -13.28 -6.61
CA ILE A 386 9.24 -13.81 -6.32
C ILE A 386 10.02 -12.82 -5.45
N THR A 387 9.97 -11.54 -5.76
CA THR A 387 10.66 -10.49 -5.00
C THR A 387 10.19 -10.46 -3.56
N GLU A 388 8.90 -10.41 -3.31
CA GLU A 388 8.34 -10.39 -1.94
C GLU A 388 8.64 -11.69 -1.19
N GLY A 389 8.62 -12.84 -1.88
CA GLY A 389 9.07 -14.12 -1.32
C GLY A 389 10.53 -14.05 -0.87
N ILE A 390 11.43 -13.52 -1.69
CA ILE A 390 12.85 -13.38 -1.37
C ILE A 390 13.07 -12.37 -0.23
N VAL A 391 12.42 -11.20 -0.28
CA VAL A 391 12.49 -10.22 0.82
C VAL A 391 12.04 -10.85 2.14
N THR A 392 10.97 -11.65 2.10
CA THR A 392 10.48 -12.39 3.27
C THR A 392 11.51 -13.38 3.79
N LEU A 393 12.12 -14.18 2.90
CA LEU A 393 13.14 -15.16 3.28
C LEU A 393 14.41 -14.49 3.83
N VAL A 394 14.86 -13.40 3.22
CA VAL A 394 16.06 -12.66 3.67
C VAL A 394 15.82 -11.98 5.01
N THR A 395 14.66 -11.34 5.20
CA THR A 395 14.31 -10.75 6.50
C THR A 395 14.13 -11.81 7.58
N PHE A 396 13.53 -12.95 7.26
CA PHE A 396 13.45 -14.11 8.16
C PHE A 396 14.84 -14.62 8.54
N TYR A 397 15.74 -14.81 7.56
CA TYR A 397 17.10 -15.25 7.81
C TYR A 397 17.86 -14.35 8.78
N PHE A 398 17.80 -13.03 8.57
CA PHE A 398 18.45 -12.08 9.48
C PHE A 398 17.81 -12.06 10.87
N ALA A 399 16.48 -12.14 10.96
CA ALA A 399 15.77 -12.20 12.23
C ALA A 399 16.11 -13.49 13.00
N PHE A 400 16.10 -14.64 12.31
CA PHE A 400 16.45 -15.93 12.91
C PHE A 400 17.90 -15.98 13.38
N LYS A 401 18.86 -15.57 12.53
CA LYS A 401 20.29 -15.56 12.87
C LYS A 401 20.59 -14.69 14.09
N LYS A 402 19.87 -13.58 14.25
CA LYS A 402 20.15 -12.63 15.33
C LYS A 402 19.47 -12.96 16.65
N PHE A 403 18.25 -13.48 16.60
CA PHE A 403 17.41 -13.66 17.79
C PHE A 403 17.02 -15.10 18.06
N ALA A 404 17.43 -16.06 17.21
CA ALA A 404 17.08 -17.48 17.30
C ALA A 404 15.55 -17.75 17.50
N ILE A 405 14.70 -16.85 16.96
CA ILE A 405 13.24 -16.93 17.11
C ILE A 405 12.73 -18.13 16.32
N ARG A 406 12.00 -19.02 16.99
CA ARG A 406 11.37 -20.18 16.35
C ARG A 406 9.88 -19.94 16.22
N PHE A 407 9.35 -20.20 15.00
CA PHE A 407 7.91 -20.12 14.72
C PHE A 407 7.33 -21.51 14.52
N ASN A 408 6.07 -21.69 14.92
CA ASN A 408 5.35 -22.95 14.67
C ASN A 408 4.85 -23.02 13.23
N THR A 409 5.71 -23.49 12.33
CA THR A 409 5.41 -23.62 10.89
C THR A 409 4.35 -24.68 10.58
N LYS A 410 4.10 -25.66 11.50
CA LYS A 410 3.03 -26.65 11.33
C LYS A 410 1.66 -25.98 11.17
N ARG A 411 1.50 -24.79 11.71
CA ARG A 411 0.28 -23.97 11.58
C ARG A 411 -0.01 -23.63 10.13
N PHE A 412 1.03 -23.33 9.36
CA PHE A 412 0.90 -23.03 7.93
C PHE A 412 0.29 -24.20 7.15
N ALA A 413 0.86 -25.41 7.33
CA ALA A 413 0.36 -26.62 6.67
C ALA A 413 -1.07 -26.95 7.09
N ARG A 414 -1.41 -26.75 8.37
CA ARG A 414 -2.75 -26.93 8.93
C ARG A 414 -3.77 -25.98 8.29
N ASP A 415 -3.44 -24.69 8.20
CA ASP A 415 -4.37 -23.69 7.67
C ASP A 415 -4.54 -23.86 6.16
N PHE A 416 -3.48 -24.26 5.46
CA PHE A 416 -3.58 -24.64 4.05
C PHE A 416 -4.46 -25.86 3.83
N ALA A 417 -4.31 -26.91 4.67
CA ALA A 417 -5.18 -28.09 4.64
C ALA A 417 -6.65 -27.73 4.92
N ALA A 418 -6.92 -26.82 5.87
CA ALA A 418 -8.27 -26.31 6.11
C ALA A 418 -8.85 -25.63 4.86
N CYS A 419 -8.03 -24.90 4.10
CA CYS A 419 -8.48 -24.23 2.87
C CYS A 419 -8.78 -25.21 1.71
N VAL A 420 -8.38 -26.46 1.78
CA VAL A 420 -8.79 -27.47 0.79
C VAL A 420 -10.31 -27.62 0.77
N THR A 421 -11.01 -27.41 1.89
CA THR A 421 -12.48 -27.41 1.97
C THR A 421 -13.13 -26.31 1.13
N PHE A 422 -12.38 -25.27 0.72
CA PHE A 422 -12.89 -24.22 -0.15
C PHE A 422 -13.17 -24.71 -1.58
N LEU A 423 -12.43 -25.70 -2.04
CA LEU A 423 -12.60 -26.25 -3.38
C LEU A 423 -14.02 -26.77 -3.66
N PRO A 424 -14.54 -27.76 -2.90
CA PRO A 424 -15.90 -28.26 -3.13
C PRO A 424 -16.97 -27.19 -2.88
N LEU A 425 -16.76 -26.30 -1.90
CA LEU A 425 -17.71 -25.23 -1.61
C LEU A 425 -17.82 -24.24 -2.77
N ILE A 426 -16.71 -23.71 -3.24
CA ILE A 426 -16.71 -22.76 -4.35
C ILE A 426 -17.20 -23.42 -5.63
N TRP A 427 -16.83 -24.68 -5.88
CA TRP A 427 -17.36 -25.45 -7.02
C TRP A 427 -18.90 -25.56 -6.94
N LEU A 428 -19.45 -25.88 -5.76
CA LEU A 428 -20.90 -25.95 -5.52
C LEU A 428 -21.58 -24.62 -5.89
N PHE A 429 -21.08 -23.49 -5.37
CA PHE A 429 -21.65 -22.17 -5.68
C PHE A 429 -21.54 -21.82 -7.18
N LYS A 430 -20.43 -22.17 -7.83
CA LYS A 430 -20.26 -21.97 -9.29
C LYS A 430 -21.21 -22.81 -10.13
N THR A 431 -21.62 -23.98 -9.63
CA THR A 431 -22.54 -24.87 -10.34
C THR A 431 -23.98 -24.39 -10.24
N TYR A 432 -24.40 -23.89 -9.05
CA TYR A 432 -25.80 -23.55 -8.80
C TYR A 432 -26.12 -22.06 -8.97
N LEU A 433 -25.13 -21.18 -8.95
CA LEU A 433 -25.33 -19.74 -9.11
C LEU A 433 -24.72 -19.23 -10.42
N THR A 434 -25.49 -18.42 -11.14
CA THR A 434 -25.06 -17.78 -12.39
C THR A 434 -24.46 -16.39 -12.18
N SER A 435 -24.87 -15.69 -11.11
CA SER A 435 -24.38 -14.34 -10.83
C SER A 435 -23.02 -14.36 -10.14
N PRO A 436 -21.96 -13.77 -10.74
CA PRO A 436 -20.62 -13.71 -10.14
C PRO A 436 -20.60 -13.05 -8.75
N SER A 437 -21.43 -12.04 -8.53
CA SER A 437 -21.55 -11.37 -7.22
C SER A 437 -22.11 -12.31 -6.15
N LEU A 438 -23.14 -13.11 -6.48
CA LEU A 438 -23.71 -14.10 -5.55
C LEU A 438 -22.73 -15.24 -5.28
N ILE A 439 -21.98 -15.68 -6.31
CA ILE A 439 -20.92 -16.68 -6.14
C ILE A 439 -19.88 -16.17 -5.14
N ILE A 440 -19.41 -14.92 -5.29
CA ILE A 440 -18.42 -14.33 -4.36
C ILE A 440 -19.00 -14.27 -2.94
N VAL A 441 -20.16 -13.66 -2.75
CA VAL A 441 -20.75 -13.48 -1.40
C VAL A 441 -21.04 -14.81 -0.74
N GLY A 442 -21.69 -15.74 -1.46
CA GLY A 442 -22.02 -17.08 -0.96
C GLY A 442 -20.75 -17.88 -0.60
N SER A 443 -19.78 -17.91 -1.52
CA SER A 443 -18.50 -18.61 -1.30
C SER A 443 -17.71 -18.03 -0.15
N LEU A 444 -17.56 -16.70 -0.09
CA LEU A 444 -16.82 -16.05 1.02
C LEU A 444 -17.47 -16.32 2.36
N THR A 445 -18.81 -16.23 2.44
CA THR A 445 -19.54 -16.48 3.68
C THR A 445 -19.41 -17.94 4.11
N ALA A 446 -19.63 -18.90 3.21
CA ALA A 446 -19.54 -20.33 3.51
C ALA A 446 -18.10 -20.74 3.89
N CYS A 447 -17.10 -20.30 3.11
CA CYS A 447 -15.69 -20.56 3.39
C CYS A 447 -15.26 -19.98 4.74
N ALA A 448 -15.70 -18.74 5.07
CA ALA A 448 -15.40 -18.12 6.35
C ALA A 448 -16.03 -18.91 7.51
N ILE A 449 -17.30 -19.32 7.42
CA ILE A 449 -17.98 -20.10 8.43
C ILE A 449 -17.26 -21.44 8.67
N ILE A 450 -16.97 -22.17 7.59
CA ILE A 450 -16.30 -23.48 7.71
C ILE A 450 -14.88 -23.32 8.25
N TYR A 451 -14.11 -22.36 7.72
CA TYR A 451 -12.77 -22.10 8.21
C TYR A 451 -12.75 -21.74 9.70
N LEU A 452 -13.60 -20.80 10.13
CA LEU A 452 -13.70 -20.42 11.54
C LEU A 452 -14.19 -21.58 12.44
N SER A 453 -15.09 -22.42 11.92
CA SER A 453 -15.54 -23.61 12.63
C SER A 453 -14.40 -24.63 12.81
N LEU A 454 -13.62 -24.89 11.77
CA LEU A 454 -12.43 -25.74 11.86
C LEU A 454 -11.40 -25.17 12.83
N GLN A 455 -11.17 -23.87 12.80
CA GLN A 455 -10.28 -23.17 13.73
C GLN A 455 -10.76 -23.28 15.18
N HIS A 456 -12.07 -23.21 15.42
CA HIS A 456 -12.65 -23.29 16.77
C HIS A 456 -12.67 -24.72 17.31
N PHE A 457 -13.31 -25.64 16.58
CA PHE A 457 -13.61 -26.99 17.08
C PHE A 457 -12.42 -27.95 16.94
N TRP A 458 -11.74 -27.91 15.81
CA TRP A 458 -10.67 -28.88 15.52
C TRP A 458 -9.29 -28.38 15.94
N PHE A 459 -8.98 -27.14 15.61
CA PHE A 459 -7.64 -26.60 15.86
C PHE A 459 -7.52 -25.81 17.18
N LYS A 460 -8.62 -25.58 17.89
CA LYS A 460 -8.68 -24.87 19.18
C LYS A 460 -7.91 -23.54 19.17
N ASN A 461 -8.07 -22.77 18.09
CA ASN A 461 -7.33 -21.53 17.88
C ASN A 461 -7.67 -20.49 18.95
N GLU A 462 -6.67 -20.03 19.69
CA GLU A 462 -6.82 -19.08 20.80
C GLU A 462 -7.49 -17.78 20.38
N PHE A 463 -7.15 -17.22 19.20
CA PHE A 463 -7.75 -15.98 18.70
C PHE A 463 -9.24 -16.12 18.43
N VAL A 464 -9.60 -17.19 17.72
CA VAL A 464 -11.00 -17.46 17.39
C VAL A 464 -11.80 -17.69 18.68
N ASN A 465 -11.25 -18.45 19.63
CA ASN A 465 -11.88 -18.73 20.90
C ASN A 465 -12.06 -17.47 21.75
N GLN A 466 -11.05 -16.60 21.83
CA GLN A 466 -11.14 -15.31 22.53
C GLN A 466 -12.15 -14.37 21.87
N ALA A 467 -12.21 -14.33 20.53
CA ALA A 467 -13.20 -13.53 19.80
C ALA A 467 -14.62 -13.99 20.11
N ILE A 468 -14.88 -15.31 20.08
CA ILE A 468 -16.21 -15.90 20.40
C ILE A 468 -16.61 -15.57 21.84
N VAL A 469 -15.71 -15.73 22.81
CA VAL A 469 -15.97 -15.39 24.22
C VAL A 469 -16.31 -13.90 24.37
N THR A 470 -15.59 -13.04 23.66
CA THR A 470 -15.81 -11.58 23.71
C THR A 470 -17.18 -11.21 23.13
N VAL A 471 -17.55 -11.82 21.99
CA VAL A 471 -18.88 -11.61 21.37
C VAL A 471 -20.00 -12.12 22.30
N LYS A 472 -19.86 -13.33 22.84
CA LYS A 472 -20.86 -13.88 23.82
C LYS A 472 -21.05 -12.97 25.04
N LYS A 473 -19.97 -12.41 25.59
CA LYS A 473 -20.04 -11.43 26.69
C LYS A 473 -20.75 -10.14 26.33
N LYS A 474 -20.69 -9.71 25.07
CA LYS A 474 -21.38 -8.50 24.59
C LYS A 474 -22.84 -8.72 24.26
N LEU A 475 -23.20 -9.93 23.84
CA LEU A 475 -24.61 -10.30 23.55
C LEU A 475 -25.42 -10.61 24.84
N ASN A 476 -24.72 -10.92 25.93
CA ASN A 476 -25.34 -11.18 27.23
C ASN A 476 -25.38 -9.93 28.16
N LYS A 477 -24.97 -8.75 27.60
CA LYS A 477 -25.17 -7.43 28.21
C LYS A 477 -26.20 -6.62 27.43
#